data_d4b6d1fc5ddae703cf0365a1edd52308
#
_entry.id   d4b6d1fc5ddae703cf0365a1edd52308
#
_cell.length_a   1.000
_cell.length_b   1.000
_cell.length_c   1.000
_cell.angle_alpha   90.00
_cell.angle_beta   90.00
_cell.angle_gamma   90.00
#
_symmetry.space_group_name_H-M   'P 1'
#
loop_
_entity.id
_entity.type
_entity.pdbx_description
1 polymer ?
#
loop_
_entity_poly.entity_id
_entity_poly.type
_entity_poly.pdbx_seq_one_letter_code
_entity_poly.pdbx_strand_id
1 'polypeptide(L)'
;MASFLYYVRGYDVVVVDCDFPQFSIKDMRERDMQSIESNEYLLRQAYEQLKRTGKSAYPIVESHPGKAMEAIKPFLEMDTPPDFIFFDLAGTIDNLGVINTIVTMDYIFCPITADNVVLKSSIMFASQLNDSFISIGKTNIKELYMLWNMVDAREKTDLYEKASRVMDGAGLSVMNTYIPDSKRFRKECAEVGNKAVFRSTILPPDKHLIKGSNIEKLADEILSIIKK
;
A
#
# COMPACT_ATOMS: atom_id res chain seq x y z
N MET A 1 1.78 -3.44 2.97
CA MET A 1 1.24 -2.76 4.17
C MET A 1 0.00 -3.47 4.69
N ALA A 2 -1.05 -3.69 3.89
CA ALA A 2 -2.30 -4.31 4.31
C ALA A 2 -2.11 -5.61 5.13
N SER A 3 -1.39 -6.60 4.60
CA SER A 3 -1.10 -7.86 5.31
C SER A 3 -0.36 -7.66 6.64
N PHE A 4 0.55 -6.67 6.71
CA PHE A 4 1.27 -6.37 7.96
C PHE A 4 0.32 -5.78 9.02
N LEU A 5 -0.50 -4.81 8.66
CA LEU A 5 -1.49 -4.23 9.58
C LEU A 5 -2.51 -5.26 10.03
N TYR A 6 -3.00 -6.09 9.12
CA TYR A 6 -4.03 -7.08 9.42
C TYR A 6 -3.51 -8.26 10.26
N TYR A 7 -2.45 -8.94 9.79
CA TYR A 7 -1.99 -10.18 10.44
C TYR A 7 -1.02 -9.94 11.59
N VAL A 8 -0.27 -8.84 11.58
CA VAL A 8 0.77 -8.59 12.60
C VAL A 8 0.29 -7.57 13.64
N ARG A 9 -0.39 -6.51 13.21
CA ARG A 9 -0.88 -5.44 14.11
C ARG A 9 -2.32 -5.64 14.57
N GLY A 10 -3.08 -6.54 13.93
CA GLY A 10 -4.43 -6.94 14.36
C GLY A 10 -5.57 -6.04 13.90
N TYR A 11 -5.30 -5.02 13.08
CA TYR A 11 -6.30 -4.12 12.51
C TYR A 11 -7.23 -4.84 11.54
N ASP A 12 -8.45 -4.36 11.38
CA ASP A 12 -9.35 -4.80 10.33
C ASP A 12 -9.13 -4.00 9.05
N VAL A 13 -8.86 -4.70 7.96
CA VAL A 13 -8.40 -4.12 6.69
C VAL A 13 -9.25 -4.62 5.54
N VAL A 14 -9.59 -3.71 4.63
CA VAL A 14 -10.14 -4.01 3.31
C VAL A 14 -9.20 -3.42 2.26
N VAL A 15 -9.01 -4.12 1.15
CA VAL A 15 -8.26 -3.62 -0.02
C VAL A 15 -9.20 -3.53 -1.21
N VAL A 16 -9.20 -2.39 -1.88
CA VAL A 16 -9.92 -2.18 -3.13
C VAL A 16 -8.90 -2.10 -4.26
N ASP A 17 -8.92 -3.10 -5.12
CA ASP A 17 -8.06 -3.19 -6.29
C ASP A 17 -8.74 -2.45 -7.45
N CYS A 18 -8.24 -1.26 -7.76
CA CYS A 18 -8.75 -0.40 -8.83
C CYS A 18 -7.81 -0.31 -10.04
N ASP A 19 -6.76 -1.13 -10.08
CA ASP A 19 -5.79 -1.14 -11.18
C ASP A 19 -6.37 -1.91 -12.39
N PHE A 20 -7.51 -1.42 -12.89
CA PHE A 20 -8.16 -1.98 -14.07
C PHE A 20 -7.32 -1.73 -15.35
N PRO A 21 -7.15 -2.72 -16.25
CA PRO A 21 -7.74 -4.08 -16.20
C PRO A 21 -6.87 -5.14 -15.52
N GLN A 22 -5.78 -4.79 -14.87
CA GLN A 22 -4.77 -5.74 -14.40
C GLN A 22 -5.19 -6.46 -13.11
N PHE A 23 -5.84 -5.75 -12.16
CA PHE A 23 -6.24 -6.29 -10.86
C PHE A 23 -5.15 -7.12 -10.17
N SER A 24 -3.97 -6.53 -10.06
CA SER A 24 -2.75 -7.23 -9.64
C SER A 24 -2.79 -7.82 -8.23
N ILE A 25 -3.55 -7.18 -7.32
CA ILE A 25 -3.68 -7.66 -5.92
C ILE A 25 -4.63 -8.85 -5.85
N LYS A 26 -5.72 -8.84 -6.65
CA LYS A 26 -6.60 -10.00 -6.75
C LYS A 26 -5.88 -11.19 -7.35
N ASP A 27 -5.17 -10.99 -8.45
CA ASP A 27 -4.37 -12.05 -9.07
C ASP A 27 -3.35 -12.64 -8.09
N MET A 28 -2.74 -11.79 -7.24
CA MET A 28 -1.87 -12.24 -6.17
C MET A 28 -2.63 -13.14 -5.17
N ARG A 29 -3.86 -12.80 -4.79
CA ARG A 29 -4.68 -13.62 -3.90
C ARG A 29 -4.94 -15.00 -4.48
N GLU A 30 -5.26 -15.08 -5.77
CA GLU A 30 -5.50 -16.34 -6.45
C GLU A 30 -4.24 -17.22 -6.50
N ARG A 31 -3.08 -16.62 -6.85
CA ARG A 31 -1.79 -17.31 -6.82
C ARG A 31 -1.40 -17.78 -5.42
N ASP A 32 -1.65 -16.96 -4.40
CA ASP A 32 -1.38 -17.31 -3.00
C ASP A 32 -2.24 -18.53 -2.58
N MET A 33 -3.52 -18.53 -2.91
CA MET A 33 -4.43 -19.66 -2.62
C MET A 33 -3.95 -20.96 -3.28
N GLN A 34 -3.66 -20.92 -4.57
CA GLN A 34 -3.15 -22.09 -5.31
C GLN A 34 -1.83 -22.63 -4.72
N SER A 35 -0.94 -21.71 -4.34
CA SER A 35 0.35 -22.06 -3.75
C SER A 35 0.19 -22.69 -2.35
N ILE A 36 -0.73 -22.17 -1.55
CA ILE A 36 -1.02 -22.69 -0.21
C ILE A 36 -1.67 -24.07 -0.31
N GLU A 37 -2.64 -24.26 -1.21
CA GLU A 37 -3.33 -25.54 -1.42
C GLU A 37 -2.38 -26.64 -1.93
N SER A 38 -1.41 -26.27 -2.75
CA SER A 38 -0.44 -27.21 -3.32
C SER A 38 0.81 -27.47 -2.46
N ASN A 39 0.99 -26.74 -1.36
CA ASN A 39 2.18 -26.81 -0.52
C ASN A 39 1.81 -27.04 0.96
N GLU A 40 2.06 -28.24 1.46
CA GLU A 40 1.72 -28.64 2.83
C GLU A 40 2.31 -27.72 3.91
N TYR A 41 3.53 -27.21 3.70
CA TYR A 41 4.15 -26.26 4.63
C TYR A 41 3.40 -24.94 4.70
N LEU A 42 3.04 -24.37 3.55
CA LEU A 42 2.28 -23.10 3.49
C LEU A 42 0.86 -23.28 4.01
N LEU A 43 0.22 -24.42 3.71
CA LEU A 43 -1.10 -24.76 4.21
C LEU A 43 -1.10 -24.82 5.74
N ARG A 44 -0.09 -25.46 6.32
CA ARG A 44 0.09 -25.49 7.78
C ARG A 44 0.28 -24.09 8.37
N GLN A 45 1.09 -23.24 7.72
CA GLN A 45 1.28 -21.85 8.16
C GLN A 45 -0.03 -21.05 8.14
N ALA A 46 -0.83 -21.18 7.09
CA ALA A 46 -2.13 -20.52 6.98
C ALA A 46 -3.11 -21.01 8.06
N TYR A 47 -3.14 -22.32 8.32
CA TYR A 47 -3.96 -22.91 9.39
C TYR A 47 -3.57 -22.42 10.78
N GLU A 48 -2.27 -22.43 11.10
CA GLU A 48 -1.76 -21.93 12.39
C GLU A 48 -2.04 -20.42 12.55
N GLN A 49 -1.95 -19.65 11.47
CA GLN A 49 -2.31 -18.24 11.46
C GLN A 49 -3.80 -18.04 11.78
N LEU A 50 -4.68 -18.75 11.10
CA LEU A 50 -6.12 -18.72 11.34
C LEU A 50 -6.46 -19.11 12.79
N LYS A 51 -5.86 -20.20 13.29
CA LYS A 51 -6.07 -20.69 14.66
C LYS A 51 -5.61 -19.66 15.71
N ARG A 52 -4.50 -18.98 15.46
CA ARG A 52 -3.93 -17.99 16.38
C ARG A 52 -4.73 -16.70 16.44
N THR A 53 -5.24 -16.23 15.31
CA THR A 53 -5.88 -14.91 15.19
C THR A 53 -7.40 -14.96 15.17
N GLY A 54 -7.99 -16.12 14.84
CA GLY A 54 -9.41 -16.24 14.54
C GLY A 54 -9.84 -15.50 13.25
N LYS A 55 -8.88 -14.90 12.53
CA LYS A 55 -9.15 -14.07 11.34
C LYS A 55 -8.88 -14.85 10.04
N SER A 56 -9.85 -14.89 9.15
CA SER A 56 -9.69 -15.31 7.75
C SER A 56 -8.84 -14.29 6.97
N ALA A 57 -8.62 -14.51 5.68
CA ALA A 57 -7.95 -13.53 4.85
C ALA A 57 -8.80 -12.25 4.70
N TYR A 58 -8.17 -11.07 4.78
CA TYR A 58 -8.88 -9.80 4.61
C TYR A 58 -9.54 -9.68 3.24
N PRO A 59 -10.66 -8.95 3.12
CA PRO A 59 -11.36 -8.77 1.86
C PRO A 59 -10.50 -8.02 0.83
N ILE A 60 -10.53 -8.48 -0.42
CA ILE A 60 -10.04 -7.76 -1.60
C ILE A 60 -11.22 -7.62 -2.54
N VAL A 61 -11.53 -6.39 -2.91
CA VAL A 61 -12.65 -6.02 -3.76
C VAL A 61 -12.12 -5.44 -5.06
N GLU A 62 -12.51 -6.02 -6.20
CA GLU A 62 -12.24 -5.43 -7.50
C GLU A 62 -13.22 -4.29 -7.76
N SER A 63 -12.71 -3.20 -8.31
CA SER A 63 -13.56 -2.10 -8.72
C SER A 63 -12.95 -1.30 -9.87
N HIS A 64 -13.80 -0.78 -10.75
CA HIS A 64 -13.39 0.33 -11.58
C HIS A 64 -13.11 1.57 -10.71
N PRO A 65 -12.10 2.38 -11.03
CA PRO A 65 -11.76 3.54 -10.22
C PRO A 65 -12.96 4.44 -9.87
N GLY A 66 -13.84 4.71 -10.83
CA GLY A 66 -15.02 5.55 -10.61
C GLY A 66 -16.15 4.93 -9.77
N LYS A 67 -16.06 3.64 -9.41
CA LYS A 67 -17.07 2.91 -8.62
C LYS A 67 -16.54 2.41 -7.28
N ALA A 68 -15.31 2.79 -6.93
CA ALA A 68 -14.65 2.29 -5.73
C ALA A 68 -15.44 2.59 -4.45
N MET A 69 -16.06 3.77 -4.35
CA MET A 69 -16.89 4.14 -3.19
C MET A 69 -18.17 3.32 -3.10
N GLU A 70 -18.78 2.95 -4.23
CA GLU A 70 -19.93 2.04 -4.22
C GLU A 70 -19.54 0.64 -3.75
N ALA A 71 -18.37 0.17 -4.17
CA ALA A 71 -17.85 -1.15 -3.82
C ALA A 71 -17.55 -1.32 -2.32
N ILE A 72 -17.17 -0.24 -1.62
CA ILE A 72 -16.89 -0.29 -0.18
C ILE A 72 -18.10 -0.01 0.71
N LYS A 73 -19.20 0.47 0.15
CA LYS A 73 -20.38 0.84 0.93
C LYS A 73 -20.84 -0.26 1.90
N PRO A 74 -20.90 -1.56 1.52
CA PRO A 74 -21.27 -2.63 2.45
C PRO A 74 -20.34 -2.73 3.68
N PHE A 75 -19.07 -2.40 3.53
CA PHE A 75 -18.10 -2.44 4.63
C PHE A 75 -18.24 -1.24 5.57
N LEU A 76 -18.63 -0.08 5.04
CA LEU A 76 -18.88 1.11 5.86
C LEU A 76 -20.19 1.02 6.66
N GLU A 77 -21.14 0.22 6.19
CA GLU A 77 -22.45 0.00 6.81
C GLU A 77 -22.45 -1.18 7.81
N MET A 78 -21.31 -1.84 8.05
CA MET A 78 -21.18 -2.89 9.06
C MET A 78 -21.27 -2.32 10.48
N ASP A 79 -21.73 -3.10 11.45
CA ASP A 79 -21.73 -2.74 12.87
C ASP A 79 -20.33 -2.37 13.38
N THR A 80 -19.32 -3.02 12.84
CA THR A 80 -17.90 -2.72 13.07
C THR A 80 -17.20 -2.50 11.72
N PRO A 81 -17.13 -1.26 11.24
CA PRO A 81 -16.42 -0.95 10.01
C PRO A 81 -14.92 -1.28 10.12
N PRO A 82 -14.23 -1.55 9.01
CA PRO A 82 -12.79 -1.80 9.01
C PRO A 82 -12.02 -0.56 9.50
N ASP A 83 -10.89 -0.80 10.17
CA ASP A 83 -9.98 0.26 10.61
C ASP A 83 -9.32 0.97 9.42
N PHE A 84 -9.05 0.22 8.34
CA PHE A 84 -8.39 0.71 7.13
C PHE A 84 -9.03 0.18 5.86
N ILE A 85 -9.22 1.05 4.90
CA ILE A 85 -9.56 0.69 3.53
C ILE A 85 -8.45 1.21 2.63
N PHE A 86 -7.69 0.30 2.01
CA PHE A 86 -6.65 0.63 1.04
C PHE A 86 -7.23 0.61 -0.37
N PHE A 87 -6.98 1.67 -1.13
CA PHE A 87 -7.31 1.73 -2.55
C PHE A 87 -6.02 1.68 -3.36
N ASP A 88 -5.90 0.69 -4.22
CA ASP A 88 -4.82 0.61 -5.20
C ASP A 88 -5.29 1.26 -6.50
N LEU A 89 -4.76 2.45 -6.75
CA LEU A 89 -5.17 3.30 -7.86
C LEU A 89 -4.00 3.51 -8.82
N ALA A 90 -4.30 3.58 -10.11
CA ALA A 90 -3.32 4.02 -11.10
C ALA A 90 -2.83 5.44 -10.80
N GLY A 91 -1.54 5.68 -10.92
CA GLY A 91 -0.90 6.98 -10.68
C GLY A 91 -1.15 7.99 -11.81
N THR A 92 -2.39 8.18 -12.24
CA THR A 92 -2.79 9.11 -13.29
C THR A 92 -4.03 9.89 -12.89
N ILE A 93 -4.09 11.14 -13.29
CA ILE A 93 -5.25 12.03 -13.15
C ILE A 93 -6.01 12.23 -14.47
N ASP A 94 -5.61 11.56 -15.53
CA ASP A 94 -6.26 11.69 -16.84
C ASP A 94 -7.64 10.99 -16.89
N ASN A 95 -7.97 10.24 -15.84
CA ASN A 95 -9.22 9.52 -15.70
C ASN A 95 -10.09 10.14 -14.60
N LEU A 96 -11.24 10.70 -14.97
CA LEU A 96 -12.20 11.29 -14.03
C LEU A 96 -12.64 10.32 -12.94
N GLY A 97 -12.72 9.02 -13.24
CA GLY A 97 -13.04 7.99 -12.24
C GLY A 97 -11.98 7.88 -11.15
N VAL A 98 -10.70 7.99 -11.52
CA VAL A 98 -9.57 8.02 -10.56
C VAL A 98 -9.67 9.27 -9.67
N ILE A 99 -9.86 10.45 -10.28
CA ILE A 99 -10.00 11.70 -9.53
C ILE A 99 -11.17 11.63 -8.55
N ASN A 100 -12.35 11.20 -9.01
CA ASN A 100 -13.54 11.09 -8.16
C ASN A 100 -13.33 10.18 -6.95
N THR A 101 -12.51 9.15 -7.10
CA THR A 101 -12.16 8.27 -5.99
C THR A 101 -11.12 8.92 -5.08
N ILE A 102 -10.04 9.48 -5.64
CA ILE A 102 -8.97 10.13 -4.88
C ILE A 102 -9.51 11.23 -3.95
N VAL A 103 -10.41 12.09 -4.42
CA VAL A 103 -10.94 13.21 -3.63
C VAL A 103 -11.78 12.79 -2.41
N THR A 104 -12.15 11.51 -2.33
CA THR A 104 -12.87 10.94 -1.19
C THR A 104 -11.97 10.30 -0.13
N MET A 105 -10.67 10.16 -0.41
CA MET A 105 -9.71 9.56 0.52
C MET A 105 -9.38 10.51 1.68
N ASP A 106 -9.00 9.95 2.83
CA ASP A 106 -8.46 10.73 3.95
C ASP A 106 -6.99 11.08 3.74
N TYR A 107 -6.20 10.12 3.28
CA TYR A 107 -4.75 10.25 3.09
C TYR A 107 -4.32 9.60 1.78
N ILE A 108 -3.35 10.23 1.14
CA ILE A 108 -2.71 9.70 -0.07
C ILE A 108 -1.24 9.44 0.21
N PHE A 109 -0.75 8.25 -0.14
CA PHE A 109 0.66 7.89 -0.08
C PHE A 109 1.14 7.62 -1.50
N CYS A 110 2.03 8.46 -2.00
CA CYS A 110 2.58 8.38 -3.35
C CYS A 110 3.99 7.80 -3.32
N PRO A 111 4.19 6.52 -3.68
CA PRO A 111 5.52 5.93 -3.74
C PRO A 111 6.35 6.56 -4.87
N ILE A 112 7.59 6.94 -4.56
CA ILE A 112 8.54 7.50 -5.51
C ILE A 112 9.85 6.73 -5.49
N THR A 113 10.55 6.71 -6.61
CA THR A 113 11.87 6.07 -6.74
C THR A 113 12.91 7.09 -7.19
N ALA A 114 14.18 6.71 -7.10
CA ALA A 114 15.31 7.55 -7.54
C ALA A 114 15.44 7.66 -9.08
N ASP A 115 14.53 7.02 -9.84
CA ASP A 115 14.44 7.22 -11.29
C ASP A 115 13.91 8.61 -11.64
N ASN A 116 14.66 9.36 -12.43
CA ASN A 116 14.34 10.76 -12.76
C ASN A 116 12.98 10.92 -13.47
N VAL A 117 12.58 9.96 -14.31
CA VAL A 117 11.31 10.02 -15.05
C VAL A 117 10.15 9.77 -14.10
N VAL A 118 10.26 8.71 -13.30
CA VAL A 118 9.25 8.36 -12.27
C VAL A 118 9.12 9.49 -11.26
N LEU A 119 10.24 10.00 -10.74
CA LEU A 119 10.25 11.08 -9.76
C LEU A 119 9.55 12.32 -10.27
N LYS A 120 9.93 12.77 -11.51
CA LYS A 120 9.33 13.96 -12.12
C LYS A 120 7.82 13.80 -12.32
N SER A 121 7.36 12.65 -12.87
CA SER A 121 5.93 12.41 -13.09
C SER A 121 5.16 12.34 -11.76
N SER A 122 5.73 11.71 -10.74
CA SER A 122 5.11 11.61 -9.42
C SER A 122 5.00 12.97 -8.71
N ILE A 123 6.05 13.82 -8.81
CA ILE A 123 6.00 15.18 -8.26
C ILE A 123 4.94 16.02 -9.01
N MET A 124 4.88 15.93 -10.34
CA MET A 124 3.85 16.64 -11.12
C MET A 124 2.44 16.21 -10.73
N PHE A 125 2.21 14.91 -10.61
CA PHE A 125 0.93 14.34 -10.15
C PHE A 125 0.55 14.86 -8.74
N ALA A 126 1.47 14.76 -7.78
CA ALA A 126 1.24 15.19 -6.41
C ALA A 126 1.01 16.71 -6.30
N SER A 127 1.80 17.53 -7.01
CA SER A 127 1.62 19.00 -7.06
C SER A 127 0.26 19.36 -7.65
N GLN A 128 -0.15 18.70 -8.74
CA GLN A 128 -1.45 18.97 -9.35
C GLN A 128 -2.61 18.59 -8.44
N LEU A 129 -2.52 17.47 -7.71
CA LEU A 129 -3.53 17.11 -6.70
C LEU A 129 -3.55 18.11 -5.54
N ASN A 130 -2.37 18.51 -5.05
CA ASN A 130 -2.26 19.48 -3.98
C ASN A 130 -2.91 20.80 -4.37
N ASP A 131 -2.52 21.37 -5.52
CA ASP A 131 -2.96 22.69 -5.97
C ASP A 131 -4.44 22.72 -6.36
N SER A 132 -4.93 21.65 -7.00
CA SER A 132 -6.29 21.63 -7.55
C SER A 132 -7.35 21.18 -6.56
N PHE A 133 -6.98 20.42 -5.52
CA PHE A 133 -7.93 19.79 -4.63
C PHE A 133 -7.64 20.02 -3.14
N ILE A 134 -6.42 19.72 -2.66
CA ILE A 134 -6.12 19.74 -1.24
C ILE A 134 -6.07 21.18 -0.71
N SER A 135 -5.27 22.05 -1.35
CA SER A 135 -5.10 23.45 -0.94
C SER A 135 -6.39 24.27 -1.00
N ILE A 136 -7.34 23.85 -1.85
CA ILE A 136 -8.64 24.53 -1.98
C ILE A 136 -9.61 24.13 -0.84
N GLY A 137 -9.32 23.03 -0.13
CA GLY A 137 -10.13 22.55 1.00
C GLY A 137 -11.53 22.04 0.61
N LYS A 138 -11.71 21.57 -0.63
CA LYS A 138 -12.98 21.04 -1.15
C LYS A 138 -13.04 19.52 -1.20
N THR A 139 -12.10 18.82 -0.55
CA THR A 139 -12.01 17.38 -0.53
C THR A 139 -11.91 16.86 0.90
N ASN A 140 -12.05 15.54 1.06
CA ASN A 140 -11.82 14.87 2.35
C ASN A 140 -10.34 14.63 2.62
N ILE A 141 -9.46 14.87 1.64
CA ILE A 141 -8.03 14.60 1.75
C ILE A 141 -7.44 15.53 2.82
N LYS A 142 -6.93 14.92 3.89
CA LYS A 142 -6.24 15.62 4.97
C LYS A 142 -4.82 15.95 4.57
N GLU A 143 -4.13 14.99 3.92
CA GLU A 143 -2.75 15.19 3.49
C GLU A 143 -2.34 14.18 2.41
N LEU A 144 -1.36 14.58 1.58
CA LEU A 144 -0.65 13.73 0.62
C LEU A 144 0.80 13.62 1.05
N TYR A 145 1.30 12.39 1.13
CA TYR A 145 2.69 12.08 1.48
C TYR A 145 3.43 11.41 0.34
N MET A 146 4.61 11.94 0.03
CA MET A 146 5.58 11.29 -0.85
C MET A 146 6.36 10.25 -0.04
N LEU A 147 6.46 9.02 -0.55
CA LEU A 147 7.14 7.90 0.12
C LEU A 147 8.28 7.38 -0.73
N TRP A 148 9.51 7.53 -0.25
CA TRP A 148 10.66 6.93 -0.90
C TRP A 148 10.58 5.40 -0.89
N ASN A 149 10.55 4.80 -2.09
CA ASN A 149 10.48 3.37 -2.32
C ASN A 149 11.69 2.91 -3.13
N MET A 150 12.10 1.65 -2.93
CA MET A 150 13.24 1.03 -3.62
C MET A 150 14.55 1.83 -3.45
N VAL A 151 14.79 2.35 -2.25
CA VAL A 151 16.00 3.13 -1.95
C VAL A 151 17.22 2.21 -1.92
N ASP A 152 18.17 2.42 -2.82
CA ASP A 152 19.46 1.72 -2.80
C ASP A 152 20.45 2.46 -1.88
N ALA A 153 20.89 1.81 -0.82
CA ALA A 153 21.87 2.38 0.14
C ALA A 153 23.23 2.73 -0.49
N ARG A 154 23.51 2.24 -1.72
CA ARG A 154 24.73 2.54 -2.47
C ARG A 154 24.62 3.80 -3.32
N GLU A 155 23.42 4.29 -3.55
CA GLU A 155 23.22 5.54 -4.29
C GLU A 155 23.66 6.75 -3.47
N LYS A 156 24.16 7.77 -4.19
CA LYS A 156 24.61 9.01 -3.56
C LYS A 156 23.44 9.76 -2.93
N THR A 157 23.63 10.22 -1.72
CA THR A 157 22.66 10.97 -0.92
C THR A 157 22.18 12.26 -1.60
N ASP A 158 23.03 12.87 -2.44
CA ASP A 158 22.76 14.13 -3.15
C ASP A 158 21.47 14.11 -3.98
N LEU A 159 21.11 12.94 -4.58
CA LEU A 159 19.90 12.83 -5.39
C LEU A 159 18.65 12.97 -4.50
N TYR A 160 18.64 12.24 -3.39
CA TYR A 160 17.51 12.25 -2.45
C TYR A 160 17.35 13.64 -1.80
N GLU A 161 18.46 14.29 -1.42
CA GLU A 161 18.43 15.64 -0.84
C GLU A 161 17.94 16.70 -1.85
N LYS A 162 18.39 16.62 -3.11
CA LYS A 162 17.93 17.54 -4.16
C LYS A 162 16.44 17.35 -4.44
N ALA A 163 16.00 16.10 -4.55
CA ALA A 163 14.59 15.80 -4.78
C ALA A 163 13.71 16.23 -3.59
N SER A 164 14.15 16.00 -2.34
CA SER A 164 13.43 16.46 -1.15
C SER A 164 13.27 17.98 -1.16
N ARG A 165 14.32 18.74 -1.49
CA ARG A 165 14.21 20.22 -1.61
C ARG A 165 13.21 20.66 -2.68
N VAL A 166 13.13 19.93 -3.80
CA VAL A 166 12.14 20.23 -4.86
C VAL A 166 10.73 19.96 -4.35
N MET A 167 10.52 18.85 -3.66
CA MET A 167 9.23 18.50 -3.06
C MET A 167 8.81 19.49 -1.97
N ASP A 168 9.73 19.86 -1.09
CA ASP A 168 9.49 20.89 -0.05
C ASP A 168 9.12 22.24 -0.68
N GLY A 169 9.85 22.65 -1.75
CA GLY A 169 9.54 23.86 -2.50
C GLY A 169 8.19 23.84 -3.23
N ALA A 170 7.69 22.65 -3.52
CA ALA A 170 6.34 22.42 -4.07
C ALA A 170 5.27 22.23 -2.99
N GLY A 171 5.60 22.38 -1.72
CA GLY A 171 4.66 22.20 -0.59
C GLY A 171 4.21 20.76 -0.39
N LEU A 172 5.00 19.76 -0.83
CA LEU A 172 4.68 18.34 -0.70
C LEU A 172 5.36 17.74 0.54
N SER A 173 4.57 17.08 1.38
CA SER A 173 5.08 16.37 2.55
C SER A 173 5.79 15.08 2.16
N VAL A 174 6.97 14.84 2.74
CA VAL A 174 7.75 13.62 2.50
C VAL A 174 7.82 12.80 3.77
N MET A 175 7.55 11.50 3.68
CA MET A 175 7.68 10.59 4.83
C MET A 175 9.13 10.45 5.27
N ASN A 176 9.33 10.33 6.59
CA ASN A 176 10.65 10.10 7.17
C ASN A 176 11.16 8.68 6.91
N THR A 177 10.23 7.72 6.85
CA THR A 177 10.54 6.32 6.59
C THR A 177 10.56 6.05 5.09
N TYR A 178 11.60 5.37 4.64
CA TYR A 178 11.72 4.89 3.26
C TYR A 178 11.68 3.36 3.20
N ILE A 179 11.32 2.79 2.06
CA ILE A 179 11.40 1.37 1.77
C ILE A 179 12.69 1.09 0.97
N PRO A 180 13.59 0.24 1.49
CA PRO A 180 14.85 -0.07 0.79
C PRO A 180 14.61 -0.97 -0.44
N ASP A 181 15.49 -0.90 -1.44
CA ASP A 181 15.55 -1.94 -2.48
C ASP A 181 16.07 -3.23 -1.85
N SER A 182 15.24 -4.24 -1.87
CA SER A 182 15.58 -5.54 -1.30
C SER A 182 14.82 -6.68 -1.96
N LYS A 183 15.54 -7.76 -2.24
CA LYS A 183 14.96 -9.01 -2.77
C LYS A 183 13.87 -9.61 -1.87
N ARG A 184 13.82 -9.24 -0.58
CA ARG A 184 12.79 -9.73 0.35
C ARG A 184 11.37 -9.37 -0.09
N PHE A 185 11.18 -8.19 -0.71
CA PHE A 185 9.87 -7.74 -1.20
C PHE A 185 9.35 -8.53 -2.40
N ARG A 186 10.19 -9.37 -3.01
CA ARG A 186 9.82 -10.25 -4.13
C ARG A 186 9.50 -11.67 -3.67
N LYS A 187 9.66 -11.99 -2.37
CA LYS A 187 9.40 -13.33 -1.83
C LYS A 187 7.90 -13.56 -1.66
N GLU A 188 7.32 -14.26 -2.63
CA GLU A 188 5.91 -14.67 -2.68
C GLU A 188 5.71 -16.14 -2.35
N CYS A 189 4.44 -16.53 -2.13
CA CYS A 189 4.06 -17.94 -1.92
C CYS A 189 4.39 -18.83 -3.11
N ALA A 190 4.28 -18.30 -4.33
CA ALA A 190 4.46 -19.04 -5.59
C ALA A 190 5.91 -19.43 -5.89
N GLU A 191 6.92 -18.92 -5.18
CA GLU A 191 8.32 -19.27 -5.41
C GLU A 191 8.62 -20.69 -4.91
N VAL A 192 9.01 -21.56 -5.82
CA VAL A 192 9.33 -22.97 -5.52
C VAL A 192 10.47 -23.07 -4.50
N GLY A 193 10.23 -23.81 -3.42
CA GLY A 193 11.21 -24.05 -2.35
C GLY A 193 11.34 -22.89 -1.34
N ASN A 194 10.59 -21.82 -1.47
CA ASN A 194 10.61 -20.70 -0.55
C ASN A 194 9.82 -21.06 0.73
N LYS A 195 10.51 -21.08 1.87
CA LYS A 195 9.90 -21.30 3.19
C LYS A 195 9.55 -19.99 3.89
N ALA A 196 10.08 -18.86 3.43
CA ALA A 196 9.87 -17.55 4.02
C ALA A 196 9.18 -16.61 3.03
N VAL A 197 7.98 -16.20 3.33
CA VAL A 197 7.13 -15.33 2.52
C VAL A 197 7.15 -13.92 3.08
N PHE A 198 7.27 -12.90 2.23
CA PHE A 198 7.14 -11.51 2.63
C PHE A 198 5.89 -10.87 2.02
N ARG A 199 5.66 -11.11 0.73
CA ARG A 199 4.54 -10.56 -0.01
C ARG A 199 3.49 -11.64 -0.23
N SER A 200 2.43 -11.58 0.56
CA SER A 200 1.26 -12.43 0.45
C SER A 200 0.03 -11.69 0.94
N THR A 201 -1.09 -12.04 0.38
CA THR A 201 -2.42 -11.55 0.77
C THR A 201 -3.08 -12.45 1.83
N ILE A 202 -2.53 -13.65 2.08
CA ILE A 202 -3.10 -14.66 3.00
C ILE A 202 -2.19 -14.89 4.20
N LEU A 203 -0.87 -14.87 4.01
CA LEU A 203 0.10 -15.07 5.07
C LEU A 203 0.69 -13.75 5.57
N PRO A 204 1.03 -13.66 6.86
CA PRO A 204 1.81 -12.54 7.37
C PRO A 204 3.22 -12.55 6.77
N PRO A 205 3.86 -11.38 6.64
CA PRO A 205 5.29 -11.35 6.32
C PRO A 205 6.10 -12.11 7.37
N ASP A 206 7.06 -12.92 6.93
CA ASP A 206 7.95 -13.68 7.81
C ASP A 206 8.75 -12.73 8.72
N LYS A 207 8.82 -13.04 10.00
CA LYS A 207 9.47 -12.21 11.03
C LYS A 207 10.94 -11.90 10.70
N HIS A 208 11.68 -12.86 10.12
CA HIS A 208 13.08 -12.64 9.74
C HIS A 208 13.21 -11.68 8.55
N LEU A 209 12.22 -11.64 7.67
CA LEU A 209 12.19 -10.75 6.52
C LEU A 209 11.71 -9.34 6.88
N ILE A 210 10.93 -9.19 7.95
CA ILE A 210 10.50 -7.88 8.48
C ILE A 210 11.71 -7.07 8.93
N LYS A 211 12.67 -7.69 9.61
CA LYS A 211 13.86 -7.01 10.10
C LYS A 211 14.65 -6.37 8.94
N GLY A 212 14.83 -5.04 8.98
CA GLY A 212 15.52 -4.28 7.94
C GLY A 212 14.70 -4.02 6.67
N SER A 213 13.39 -4.31 6.67
CA SER A 213 12.47 -3.94 5.58
C SER A 213 11.92 -2.52 5.73
N ASN A 214 12.05 -1.94 6.91
CA ASN A 214 11.40 -0.71 7.36
C ASN A 214 9.86 -0.75 7.37
N ILE A 215 9.22 -1.90 7.14
CA ILE A 215 7.76 -1.99 7.09
C ILE A 215 7.11 -1.66 8.44
N GLU A 216 7.75 -2.02 9.57
CA GLU A 216 7.29 -1.67 10.91
C GLU A 216 7.34 -0.17 11.15
N LYS A 217 8.48 0.46 10.83
CA LYS A 217 8.67 1.91 10.96
C LYS A 217 7.66 2.67 10.11
N LEU A 218 7.45 2.20 8.87
CA LEU A 218 6.46 2.81 7.98
C LEU A 218 5.04 2.68 8.54
N ALA A 219 4.68 1.52 9.06
CA ALA A 219 3.39 1.33 9.71
C ALA A 219 3.22 2.26 10.92
N ASP A 220 4.24 2.36 11.78
CA ASP A 220 4.20 3.22 12.97
C ASP A 220 4.10 4.71 12.58
N GLU A 221 4.79 5.15 11.53
CA GLU A 221 4.70 6.51 11.00
C GLU A 221 3.31 6.79 10.44
N ILE A 222 2.75 5.90 9.61
CA ILE A 222 1.38 6.02 9.08
C ILE A 222 0.37 6.11 10.23
N LEU A 223 0.47 5.22 11.22
CA LEU A 223 -0.43 5.22 12.38
C LEU A 223 -0.32 6.52 13.20
N SER A 224 0.87 7.10 13.30
CA SER A 224 1.07 8.39 13.98
C SER A 224 0.47 9.57 13.22
N ILE A 225 0.49 9.52 11.89
CA ILE A 225 -0.13 10.52 11.00
C ILE A 225 -1.65 10.47 11.12
N ILE A 226 -2.23 9.28 11.07
CA ILE A 226 -3.69 9.09 11.07
C ILE A 226 -4.33 9.40 12.42
N LYS A 227 -3.59 9.26 13.53
CA LYS A 227 -4.08 9.55 14.88
C LYS A 227 -4.01 11.02 15.29
N LYS A 228 -3.38 11.87 14.47
CA LYS A 228 -3.38 13.32 14.67
C LYS A 228 -4.68 13.94 14.22
#